data_75bf9c65a402162d5f4b71568be153cd
#
_entry.id   75bf9c65a402162d5f4b71568be153cd
#
_cell.length_a   1.000
_cell.length_b   1.000
_cell.length_c   1.000
_cell.angle_alpha   90.00
_cell.angle_beta   90.00
_cell.angle_gamma   90.00
#
_symmetry.space_group_name_H-M   'P 1'
#
loop_
_entity.id
_entity.type
_entity.pdbx_description
1 polymer ?
#
loop_
_entity_poly.entity_id
_entity_poly.type
_entity_poly.pdbx_seq_one_letter_code
_entity_poly.pdbx_strand_id
1 'polypeptide(L)'
;MRVHEILTESKNSLAQWRNSEPVAFVKSLTKKLGQPDELTENRAVWYDKDGFKRIEVLDEYVLHCCPEPHYDFVYSTIDLHVPKKFVRVLAESSESILLDLLKNEVSARCATLSANAVTLNYVLDVVSGRIQGSKAEYETRIKQLYKNKLNPDPEWWPDVTKEVRK
;
A
#
# COMPACT_ATOMS: atom_id res chain seq x y z
N MET A 1 -31.82 -1.85 7.42
CA MET A 1 -30.66 -2.56 8.00
C MET A 1 -30.18 -1.76 9.21
N ARG A 2 -30.14 -2.36 10.38
CA ARG A 2 -29.73 -1.64 11.59
C ARG A 2 -28.20 -1.64 11.70
N VAL A 3 -27.61 -0.52 12.13
CA VAL A 3 -26.13 -0.35 12.30
C VAL A 3 -25.52 -1.51 13.12
N HIS A 4 -26.30 -2.13 14.01
CA HIS A 4 -25.88 -3.26 14.83
C HIS A 4 -25.66 -4.57 14.05
N GLU A 5 -26.40 -4.78 12.96
CA GLU A 5 -26.26 -5.94 12.08
C GLU A 5 -24.98 -5.85 11.23
N ILE A 6 -24.64 -4.65 10.73
CA ILE A 6 -23.39 -4.40 9.98
C ILE A 6 -22.17 -4.65 10.86
N LEU A 7 -22.21 -4.22 12.13
CA LEU A 7 -21.11 -4.43 13.09
C LEU A 7 -20.93 -5.90 13.49
N THR A 8 -22.01 -6.70 13.44
CA THR A 8 -21.95 -8.13 13.77
C THR A 8 -21.42 -8.93 12.59
N GLU A 9 -21.78 -8.59 11.37
CA GLU A 9 -21.23 -9.20 10.14
C GLU A 9 -19.74 -8.90 9.99
N SER A 10 -19.30 -7.67 10.26
CA SER A 10 -17.88 -7.31 10.18
C SER A 10 -16.98 -8.04 11.19
N LYS A 11 -17.49 -8.30 12.40
CA LYS A 11 -16.76 -9.09 13.42
C LYS A 11 -16.62 -10.57 13.02
N ASN A 12 -17.63 -11.13 12.35
CA ASN A 12 -17.59 -12.49 11.85
C ASN A 12 -16.62 -12.65 10.66
N SER A 13 -16.49 -11.64 9.81
CA SER A 13 -15.60 -11.72 8.63
C SER A 13 -14.12 -11.85 9.03
N LEU A 14 -13.62 -11.04 9.98
CA LEU A 14 -12.23 -11.16 10.45
C LEU A 14 -11.93 -12.47 11.18
N ALA A 15 -12.94 -13.08 11.81
CA ALA A 15 -12.76 -14.37 12.48
C ALA A 15 -12.51 -15.54 11.51
N GLN A 16 -12.80 -15.34 10.22
CA GLN A 16 -12.57 -16.34 9.16
C GLN A 16 -11.19 -16.20 8.51
N TRP A 17 -10.49 -15.11 8.77
CA TRP A 17 -9.16 -14.90 8.21
C TRP A 17 -8.15 -15.88 8.80
N ARG A 18 -7.26 -16.39 7.95
CA ARG A 18 -6.31 -17.45 8.26
C ARG A 18 -4.98 -16.91 8.79
N ASN A 19 -4.61 -15.70 8.39
CA ASN A 19 -3.30 -15.13 8.63
C ASN A 19 -3.35 -14.08 9.75
N SER A 20 -2.55 -14.27 10.79
CA SER A 20 -2.60 -13.43 11.99
C SER A 20 -2.09 -12.02 11.78
N GLU A 21 -1.08 -11.82 10.92
CA GLU A 21 -0.49 -10.51 10.65
C GLU A 21 -1.46 -9.58 9.89
N PRO A 22 -2.11 -10.00 8.79
CA PRO A 22 -3.17 -9.21 8.17
C PRO A 22 -4.30 -8.87 9.14
N VAL A 23 -4.75 -9.81 9.97
CA VAL A 23 -5.78 -9.55 10.98
C VAL A 23 -5.34 -8.48 11.98
N ALA A 24 -4.12 -8.56 12.49
CA ALA A 24 -3.56 -7.57 13.41
C ALA A 24 -3.45 -6.20 12.74
N PHE A 25 -3.05 -6.18 11.47
CA PHE A 25 -2.93 -4.95 10.68
C PHE A 25 -4.30 -4.30 10.44
N VAL A 26 -5.33 -5.06 10.06
CA VAL A 26 -6.71 -4.55 9.93
C VAL A 26 -7.19 -3.93 11.24
N LYS A 27 -6.97 -4.60 12.38
CA LYS A 27 -7.34 -4.06 13.69
C LYS A 27 -6.63 -2.73 14.01
N SER A 28 -5.34 -2.62 13.64
CA SER A 28 -4.55 -1.40 13.82
C SER A 28 -5.08 -0.27 12.93
N LEU A 29 -5.32 -0.55 11.64
CA LEU A 29 -5.89 0.44 10.72
C LEU A 29 -7.29 0.88 11.15
N THR A 30 -8.12 -0.04 11.63
CA THR A 30 -9.46 0.30 12.12
C THR A 30 -9.42 1.30 13.28
N LYS A 31 -8.44 1.17 14.19
CA LYS A 31 -8.25 2.13 15.27
C LYS A 31 -7.86 3.52 14.76
N LYS A 32 -7.10 3.57 13.67
CA LYS A 32 -6.56 4.81 13.12
C LYS A 32 -7.49 5.47 12.10
N LEU A 33 -8.02 4.71 11.15
CA LEU A 33 -8.78 5.20 10.00
C LEU A 33 -10.30 5.05 10.15
N GLY A 34 -10.75 4.38 11.21
CA GLY A 34 -12.14 3.95 11.36
C GLY A 34 -12.39 2.59 10.73
N GLN A 35 -13.64 2.16 10.76
CA GLN A 35 -14.03 0.88 10.14
C GLN A 35 -13.70 0.86 8.65
N PRO A 36 -13.31 -0.29 8.09
CA PRO A 36 -13.19 -0.41 6.65
C PRO A 36 -14.53 -0.18 5.96
N ASP A 37 -14.48 0.39 4.76
CA ASP A 37 -15.67 0.60 3.92
C ASP A 37 -16.19 -0.74 3.37
N GLU A 38 -15.28 -1.69 3.15
CA GLU A 38 -15.61 -3.08 2.79
C GLU A 38 -14.84 -4.04 3.70
N LEU A 39 -15.54 -5.07 4.19
CA LEU A 39 -14.93 -6.17 4.93
C LEU A 39 -15.56 -7.49 4.51
N THR A 40 -14.74 -8.37 3.97
CA THR A 40 -15.13 -9.71 3.53
C THR A 40 -14.34 -10.79 4.28
N GLU A 41 -14.56 -12.05 3.94
CA GLU A 41 -13.86 -13.19 4.51
C GLU A 41 -12.35 -13.23 4.23
N ASN A 42 -11.83 -12.38 3.30
CA ASN A 42 -10.42 -12.37 2.92
C ASN A 42 -9.89 -10.98 2.52
N ARG A 43 -10.68 -9.91 2.66
CA ARG A 43 -10.31 -8.57 2.21
C ARG A 43 -10.94 -7.49 3.08
N ALA A 44 -10.16 -6.46 3.44
CA ALA A 44 -10.62 -5.23 4.04
C ALA A 44 -10.18 -4.04 3.18
N VAL A 45 -11.07 -3.07 2.95
CA VAL A 45 -10.80 -1.91 2.09
C VAL A 45 -11.22 -0.63 2.76
N TRP A 46 -10.37 0.38 2.67
CA TRP A 46 -10.64 1.78 2.99
C TRP A 46 -10.48 2.63 1.73
N TYR A 47 -11.46 3.47 1.44
CA TYR A 47 -11.42 4.41 0.32
C TYR A 47 -11.10 5.83 0.79
N ASP A 48 -10.36 6.56 -0.04
CA ASP A 48 -10.06 7.99 0.15
C ASP A 48 -9.51 8.32 1.55
N LYS A 49 -8.58 7.49 2.03
CA LYS A 49 -7.91 7.68 3.32
C LYS A 49 -6.43 8.02 3.15
N ASP A 50 -5.98 9.01 3.92
CA ASP A 50 -4.57 9.41 4.03
C ASP A 50 -3.88 9.63 2.67
N GLY A 51 -4.60 10.16 1.69
CA GLY A 51 -4.08 10.45 0.36
C GLY A 51 -4.03 9.27 -0.60
N PHE A 52 -4.41 8.08 -0.15
CA PHE A 52 -4.60 6.95 -1.03
C PHE A 52 -6.05 6.90 -1.53
N LYS A 53 -6.21 6.61 -2.80
CA LYS A 53 -7.51 6.29 -3.39
C LYS A 53 -8.11 5.06 -2.71
N ARG A 54 -7.23 4.09 -2.38
CA ARG A 54 -7.64 2.81 -1.80
C ARG A 54 -6.50 2.21 -0.99
N ILE A 55 -6.81 1.73 0.21
CA ILE A 55 -5.96 0.87 1.01
C ILE A 55 -6.66 -0.47 1.11
N GLU A 56 -5.99 -1.55 0.75
CA GLU A 56 -6.52 -2.90 0.80
C GLU A 56 -5.61 -3.78 1.64
N VAL A 57 -6.20 -4.55 2.53
CA VAL A 57 -5.50 -5.61 3.27
C VAL A 57 -6.12 -6.93 2.85
N LEU A 58 -5.29 -7.85 2.39
CA LEU A 58 -5.73 -9.18 1.97
C LEU A 58 -5.29 -10.24 2.97
N ASP A 59 -6.14 -11.25 3.18
CA ASP A 59 -5.79 -12.43 3.98
C ASP A 59 -4.89 -13.39 3.19
N GLU A 60 -3.70 -12.90 2.85
CA GLU A 60 -2.69 -13.65 2.08
C GLU A 60 -1.28 -13.37 2.58
N TYR A 61 -0.34 -14.25 2.23
CA TYR A 61 1.08 -14.04 2.41
C TYR A 61 1.79 -14.19 1.07
N VAL A 62 2.27 -13.07 0.52
CA VAL A 62 3.11 -13.08 -0.66
C VAL A 62 4.55 -12.84 -0.23
N LEU A 63 5.40 -13.87 -0.32
CA LEU A 63 6.80 -13.75 0.07
C LEU A 63 7.53 -12.78 -0.85
N HIS A 64 8.16 -11.77 -0.25
CA HIS A 64 9.03 -10.81 -0.92
C HIS A 64 10.39 -10.73 -0.21
N CYS A 65 11.47 -10.58 -0.96
CA CYS A 65 12.84 -10.72 -0.46
C CYS A 65 13.68 -9.43 -0.55
N CYS A 66 13.06 -8.26 -0.56
CA CYS A 66 13.80 -6.99 -0.60
C CYS A 66 13.21 -5.98 0.39
N PRO A 67 14.03 -5.39 1.29
CA PRO A 67 15.47 -5.60 1.54
C PRO A 67 15.78 -6.85 2.37
N GLU A 68 14.79 -7.38 3.06
CA GLU A 68 14.83 -8.60 3.87
C GLU A 68 13.58 -9.43 3.60
N PRO A 69 13.59 -10.75 3.78
CA PRO A 69 12.41 -11.57 3.56
C PRO A 69 11.25 -11.13 4.47
N HIS A 70 10.11 -10.84 3.87
CA HIS A 70 8.86 -10.48 4.55
C HIS A 70 7.65 -10.89 3.71
N TYR A 71 6.47 -10.82 4.32
CA TYR A 71 5.22 -11.09 3.62
C TYR A 71 4.51 -9.79 3.28
N ASP A 72 4.12 -9.68 2.01
CA ASP A 72 3.29 -8.60 1.51
C ASP A 72 1.82 -8.99 1.56
N PHE A 73 0.99 -8.10 2.11
CA PHE A 73 -0.46 -8.27 2.22
C PHE A 73 -1.23 -6.94 2.23
N VAL A 74 -0.51 -5.82 2.14
CA VAL A 74 -1.09 -4.48 2.13
C VAL A 74 -0.88 -3.84 0.77
N TYR A 75 -1.95 -3.36 0.16
CA TYR A 75 -1.94 -2.63 -1.10
C TYR A 75 -2.38 -1.21 -0.87
N SER A 76 -1.66 -0.25 -1.43
CA SER A 76 -2.03 1.17 -1.41
C SER A 76 -2.03 1.70 -2.82
N THR A 77 -3.16 2.25 -3.26
CA THR A 77 -3.40 2.68 -4.64
C THR A 77 -3.56 4.20 -4.72
N ILE A 78 -2.99 4.80 -5.74
CA ILE A 78 -3.20 6.21 -6.12
C ILE A 78 -3.65 6.30 -7.58
N ASP A 79 -4.37 7.38 -7.92
CA ASP A 79 -4.62 7.74 -9.32
C ASP A 79 -3.35 8.38 -9.90
N LEU A 80 -2.79 7.77 -10.92
CA LEU A 80 -1.62 8.28 -11.62
C LEU A 80 -1.57 7.76 -13.05
N HIS A 81 -1.57 8.66 -14.01
CA HIS A 81 -1.28 8.31 -15.40
C HIS A 81 0.23 8.07 -15.57
N VAL A 82 0.60 6.85 -15.93
CA VAL A 82 1.99 6.46 -16.19
C VAL A 82 2.21 6.39 -17.70
N PRO A 83 2.97 7.33 -18.29
CA PRO A 83 3.34 7.26 -19.71
C PRO A 83 4.11 5.96 -20.01
N LYS A 84 3.83 5.35 -21.16
CA LYS A 84 4.39 4.04 -21.56
C LYS A 84 5.93 3.98 -21.48
N LYS A 85 6.61 5.12 -21.71
CA LYS A 85 8.08 5.19 -21.63
C LYS A 85 8.64 4.86 -20.25
N PHE A 86 7.85 5.00 -19.17
CA PHE A 86 8.29 4.71 -17.80
C PHE A 86 7.93 3.29 -17.32
N VAL A 87 7.06 2.56 -18.04
CA VAL A 87 6.58 1.25 -17.62
C VAL A 87 7.73 0.27 -17.38
N ARG A 88 8.68 0.22 -18.31
CA ARG A 88 9.81 -0.70 -18.20
C ARG A 88 10.68 -0.41 -16.97
N VAL A 89 11.10 0.83 -16.77
CA VAL A 89 11.97 1.19 -15.64
C VAL A 89 11.29 0.95 -14.31
N LEU A 90 9.98 1.22 -14.21
CA LEU A 90 9.22 0.96 -12.99
C LEU A 90 9.09 -0.54 -12.71
N ALA A 91 8.76 -1.35 -13.72
CA ALA A 91 8.67 -2.80 -13.58
C ALA A 91 10.02 -3.46 -13.23
N GLU A 92 11.13 -2.94 -13.79
CA GLU A 92 12.48 -3.41 -13.48
C GLU A 92 12.98 -2.94 -12.10
N SER A 93 12.38 -1.89 -11.54
CA SER A 93 12.79 -1.35 -10.23
C SER A 93 12.30 -2.20 -9.07
N SER A 94 11.07 -2.69 -9.12
CA SER A 94 10.50 -3.51 -8.04
C SER A 94 9.22 -4.22 -8.45
N GLU A 95 9.08 -5.47 -8.04
CA GLU A 95 7.83 -6.23 -8.14
C GLU A 95 6.72 -5.72 -7.19
N SER A 96 7.06 -4.85 -6.26
CA SER A 96 6.08 -4.17 -5.40
C SER A 96 5.29 -3.07 -6.12
N ILE A 97 5.71 -2.66 -7.32
CA ILE A 97 5.03 -1.65 -8.14
C ILE A 97 4.06 -2.33 -9.09
N LEU A 98 2.77 -2.04 -8.94
CA LEU A 98 1.70 -2.59 -9.75
C LEU A 98 1.06 -1.48 -10.59
N LEU A 99 1.10 -1.62 -11.92
CA LEU A 99 0.61 -0.63 -12.87
C LEU A 99 -0.69 -1.09 -13.51
N ASP A 100 -1.77 -0.35 -13.32
CA ASP A 100 -3.01 -0.51 -14.09
C ASP A 100 -3.15 0.68 -15.07
N LEU A 101 -2.61 0.48 -16.28
CA LEU A 101 -2.58 1.53 -17.29
C LEU A 101 -3.96 1.87 -17.84
N LEU A 102 -4.93 0.95 -17.77
CA LEU A 102 -6.29 1.19 -18.23
C LEU A 102 -7.07 2.08 -17.28
N LYS A 103 -6.87 1.90 -15.98
CA LYS A 103 -7.52 2.71 -14.95
C LYS A 103 -6.73 3.97 -14.60
N ASN A 104 -5.50 4.14 -15.10
CA ASN A 104 -4.56 5.14 -14.62
C ASN A 104 -4.36 5.05 -13.10
N GLU A 105 -4.14 3.85 -12.62
CA GLU A 105 -3.87 3.56 -11.21
C GLU A 105 -2.46 2.97 -11.05
N VAL A 106 -1.81 3.34 -9.96
CA VAL A 106 -0.59 2.69 -9.49
C VAL A 106 -0.81 2.22 -8.07
N SER A 107 -0.46 0.98 -7.81
CA SER A 107 -0.49 0.41 -6.47
C SER A 107 0.91 0.02 -6.02
N ALA A 108 1.18 0.17 -4.74
CA ALA A 108 2.32 -0.44 -4.08
C ALA A 108 1.83 -1.58 -3.19
N ARG A 109 2.57 -2.68 -3.18
CA ARG A 109 2.31 -3.82 -2.31
C ARG A 109 3.49 -4.04 -1.37
N CYS A 110 3.22 -4.08 -0.06
CA CYS A 110 4.23 -4.39 0.96
C CYS A 110 3.56 -4.87 2.26
N ALA A 111 4.36 -5.02 3.32
CA ALA A 111 3.88 -5.36 4.66
C ALA A 111 3.36 -4.14 5.44
N THR A 112 3.67 -2.91 5.03
CA THR A 112 3.32 -1.68 5.75
C THR A 112 2.91 -0.55 4.81
N LEU A 113 2.13 0.40 5.33
CA LEU A 113 1.77 1.60 4.59
C LEU A 113 2.97 2.52 4.33
N SER A 114 3.92 2.58 5.27
CA SER A 114 5.14 3.39 5.10
C SER A 114 5.98 2.89 3.91
N ALA A 115 6.14 1.58 3.76
CA ALA A 115 6.85 1.01 2.61
C ALA A 115 6.10 1.28 1.30
N ASN A 116 4.77 1.17 1.31
CA ASN A 116 3.94 1.53 0.15
C ASN A 116 4.08 3.01 -0.21
N ALA A 117 4.10 3.90 0.77
CA ALA A 117 4.29 5.33 0.53
C ALA A 117 5.66 5.64 -0.07
N VAL A 118 6.75 5.03 0.42
CA VAL A 118 8.10 5.17 -0.18
C VAL A 118 8.10 4.67 -1.63
N THR A 119 7.45 3.54 -1.89
CA THR A 119 7.33 2.98 -3.24
C THR A 119 6.56 3.91 -4.18
N LEU A 120 5.42 4.44 -3.76
CA LEU A 120 4.62 5.35 -4.57
C LEU A 120 5.32 6.70 -4.81
N ASN A 121 6.05 7.23 -3.81
CA ASN A 121 6.86 8.43 -3.99
C ASN A 121 8.00 8.20 -4.99
N TYR A 122 8.63 7.02 -4.97
CA TYR A 122 9.61 6.67 -5.99
C TYR A 122 8.97 6.69 -7.39
N VAL A 123 7.80 6.10 -7.57
CA VAL A 123 7.07 6.13 -8.84
C VAL A 123 6.78 7.56 -9.29
N LEU A 124 6.30 8.42 -8.38
CA LEU A 124 6.03 9.83 -8.67
C LEU A 124 7.29 10.58 -9.12
N ASP A 125 8.42 10.33 -8.48
CA ASP A 125 9.70 10.94 -8.84
C ASP A 125 10.17 10.53 -10.24
N VAL A 126 10.01 9.25 -10.60
CA VAL A 126 10.33 8.75 -11.93
C VAL A 126 9.40 9.37 -12.99
N VAL A 127 8.09 9.32 -12.75
CA VAL A 127 7.09 9.80 -13.72
C VAL A 127 7.16 11.31 -13.93
N SER A 128 7.48 12.08 -12.89
CA SER A 128 7.69 13.53 -12.97
C SER A 128 9.04 13.92 -13.58
N GLY A 129 9.94 12.96 -13.80
CA GLY A 129 11.27 13.20 -14.34
C GLY A 129 12.27 13.78 -13.33
N ARG A 130 11.95 13.77 -12.03
CA ARG A 130 12.90 14.18 -10.96
C ARG A 130 14.08 13.25 -10.84
N ILE A 131 13.88 11.98 -11.14
CA ILE A 131 14.91 10.94 -11.20
C ILE A 131 14.72 10.09 -12.46
N GLN A 132 15.77 9.42 -12.88
CA GLN A 132 15.69 8.47 -14.00
C GLN A 132 15.07 7.13 -13.59
N GLY A 133 15.28 6.74 -12.34
CA GLY A 133 14.82 5.49 -11.78
C GLY A 133 15.73 4.30 -12.12
N SER A 134 15.92 3.45 -11.12
CA SER A 134 16.61 2.17 -11.24
C SER A 134 16.31 1.29 -10.04
N LYS A 135 16.55 -0.01 -10.16
CA LYS A 135 16.44 -0.95 -9.04
C LYS A 135 17.33 -0.53 -7.86
N ALA A 136 18.56 -0.14 -8.11
CA ALA A 136 19.51 0.28 -7.06
C ALA A 136 19.02 1.53 -6.30
N GLU A 137 18.45 2.49 -6.99
CA GLU A 137 17.88 3.68 -6.36
C GLU A 137 16.64 3.36 -5.53
N TYR A 138 15.73 2.54 -6.06
CA TYR A 138 14.57 2.05 -5.31
C TYR A 138 14.99 1.31 -4.03
N GLU A 139 15.89 0.32 -4.16
CA GLU A 139 16.39 -0.45 -3.01
C GLU A 139 17.08 0.44 -1.96
N THR A 140 17.80 1.48 -2.37
CA THR A 140 18.40 2.43 -1.44
C THR A 140 17.36 3.13 -0.60
N ARG A 141 16.26 3.59 -1.19
CA ARG A 141 15.16 4.24 -0.46
C ARG A 141 14.48 3.29 0.52
N ILE A 142 14.18 2.07 0.10
CA ILE A 142 13.57 1.07 0.95
C ILE A 142 14.51 0.68 2.10
N LYS A 143 15.80 0.43 1.83
CA LYS A 143 16.80 0.13 2.86
C LYS A 143 16.92 1.25 3.88
N GLN A 144 16.82 2.51 3.46
CA GLN A 144 16.86 3.65 4.36
C GLN A 144 15.66 3.68 5.29
N LEU A 145 14.44 3.37 4.79
CA LEU A 145 13.25 3.22 5.62
C LEU A 145 13.45 2.16 6.70
N TYR A 146 13.97 0.98 6.33
CA TYR A 146 14.20 -0.12 7.27
C TYR A 146 15.30 0.19 8.28
N LYS A 147 16.37 0.91 7.91
CA LYS A 147 17.42 1.34 8.84
C LYS A 147 16.91 2.31 9.92
N ASN A 148 15.98 3.17 9.55
CA ASN A 148 15.36 4.13 10.47
C ASN A 148 14.39 3.44 11.44
N LYS A 149 14.45 2.09 11.55
CA LYS A 149 13.52 1.23 12.28
C LYS A 149 12.12 1.66 11.90
N LEU A 150 11.54 0.95 10.96
CA LEU A 150 10.13 1.08 10.62
C LEU A 150 9.37 1.50 11.86
N ASN A 151 9.25 2.80 12.04
CA ASN A 151 8.33 3.27 13.03
C ASN A 151 6.97 2.86 12.49
N PRO A 152 6.25 1.92 13.11
CA PRO A 152 4.89 1.60 12.72
C PRO A 152 3.98 2.83 12.92
N ASP A 153 4.57 3.92 13.43
CA ASP A 153 3.86 5.17 13.60
C ASP A 153 3.54 5.77 12.23
N PRO A 154 2.26 5.80 11.93
CA PRO A 154 1.75 6.29 10.67
C PRO A 154 1.90 7.81 10.47
N GLU A 155 2.46 8.55 11.40
CA GLU A 155 2.77 9.98 11.22
C GLU A 155 3.86 10.23 10.19
N TRP A 156 4.61 9.21 9.79
CA TRP A 156 5.63 9.33 8.76
C TRP A 156 5.11 8.96 7.37
N TRP A 157 4.08 9.64 6.94
CA TRP A 157 3.58 9.51 5.59
C TRP A 157 4.16 10.66 4.77
N PRO A 158 4.95 10.37 3.72
CA PRO A 158 5.19 11.38 2.72
C PRO A 158 3.83 11.86 2.22
N ASP A 159 3.67 13.14 2.14
CA ASP A 159 2.43 13.75 1.64
C ASP A 159 2.29 13.46 0.14
N VAL A 160 1.88 12.24 -0.17
CA VAL A 160 1.64 11.78 -1.54
C VAL A 160 0.60 12.66 -2.24
N THR A 161 -0.24 13.33 -1.45
CA THR A 161 -1.36 14.11 -1.98
C THR A 161 -0.99 15.47 -2.51
N LYS A 162 0.06 16.12 -2.00
CA LYS A 162 0.43 17.48 -2.42
C LYS A 162 1.07 17.54 -3.81
N GLU A 163 1.66 16.45 -4.27
CA GLU A 163 2.37 16.41 -5.55
C GLU A 163 1.55 15.83 -6.71
N VAL A 164 0.51 15.09 -6.44
CA VAL A 164 -0.38 14.47 -7.46
C VAL A 164 -1.37 15.50 -8.04
N ARG A 165 -1.58 16.61 -7.37
CA ARG A 165 -2.59 17.62 -7.74
C ARG A 165 -2.07 18.81 -8.58
N LYS A 166 -0.85 18.72 -9.11
CA LYS A 166 -0.33 19.79 -10.01
C LYS A 166 -0.30 19.37 -11.45
#